data_b284a42b89ac242d7dc2422e72ff45ed
#
_entry.id   b284a42b89ac242d7dc2422e72ff45ed
#
_cell.length_a   1.000
_cell.length_b   1.000
_cell.length_c   1.000
_cell.angle_alpha   90.00
_cell.angle_beta   90.00
_cell.angle_gamma   90.00
#
_symmetry.space_group_name_H-M   'P 1'
#
loop_
_entity.id
_entity.type
_entity.pdbx_description
1 polymer ?
#
loop_
_entity_poly.entity_id
_entity_poly.type
_entity_poly.pdbx_seq_one_letter_code
_entity_poly.pdbx_strand_id
1 'polypeptide(L)'
;MNLILLCPPGAGKGTQAAKIIEKYNIPHISTGDIFRENIKNGTELGKKAQEYMNAGKLVPDELVVEIATDRLNKDDCKDGFLLDGFPRTVFQAEELDKFLAAKGSKIDNVLDIDVNREELMIRLTGRRVCSKCGASFHVVNIPPKQEGICDVCGAELIQRKDDNEETAANRIEVYNKETKPLIDYYEKAGNISHIDGTTGLENVFNTIVGILGE
;
A
#
# COMPACT_ATOMS: atom_id res chain seq x y z
N MET A 1 -5.80 7.78 15.35
CA MET A 1 -4.50 7.99 14.65
C MET A 1 -4.68 7.71 13.16
N ASN A 2 -4.42 8.70 12.29
CA ASN A 2 -4.65 8.63 10.85
C ASN A 2 -3.31 8.58 10.13
N LEU A 3 -2.99 7.45 9.52
CA LEU A 3 -1.68 7.18 8.94
C LEU A 3 -1.75 6.95 7.43
N ILE A 4 -0.69 7.33 6.74
CA ILE A 4 -0.43 6.96 5.34
C ILE A 4 0.87 6.16 5.26
N LEU A 5 0.85 5.02 4.56
CA LEU A 5 2.06 4.35 4.10
C LEU A 5 2.39 4.81 2.69
N LEU A 6 3.40 5.66 2.58
CA LEU A 6 3.97 6.14 1.33
C LEU A 6 5.21 5.33 1.02
N CYS A 7 5.20 4.57 -0.06
CA CYS A 7 6.36 3.78 -0.45
C CYS A 7 6.22 3.25 -1.88
N PRO A 8 7.33 3.01 -2.57
CA PRO A 8 7.31 2.42 -3.91
C PRO A 8 6.75 0.99 -3.89
N PRO A 9 6.28 0.50 -5.05
CA PRO A 9 5.86 -0.88 -5.17
C PRO A 9 7.05 -1.82 -4.85
N GLY A 10 6.81 -2.85 -4.02
CA GLY A 10 7.87 -3.77 -3.59
C GLY A 10 8.57 -3.41 -2.29
N ALA A 11 8.36 -2.23 -1.70
CA ALA A 11 9.04 -1.80 -0.47
C ALA A 11 8.63 -2.56 0.82
N GLY A 12 7.70 -3.51 0.74
CA GLY A 12 7.25 -4.28 1.91
C GLY A 12 6.02 -3.70 2.61
N LYS A 13 5.33 -2.78 1.98
CA LYS A 13 4.18 -2.04 2.48
C LYS A 13 3.13 -2.92 3.17
N GLY A 14 2.63 -3.96 2.51
CA GLY A 14 1.60 -4.84 3.07
C GLY A 14 2.03 -5.58 4.33
N THR A 15 3.32 -5.93 4.45
CA THR A 15 3.88 -6.58 5.63
C THR A 15 3.95 -5.61 6.82
N GLN A 16 4.38 -4.37 6.57
CA GLN A 16 4.41 -3.34 7.60
C GLN A 16 2.99 -2.92 8.01
N ALA A 17 2.07 -2.80 7.03
CA ALA A 17 0.66 -2.53 7.32
C ALA A 17 0.06 -3.56 8.28
N ALA A 18 0.29 -4.85 8.05
CA ALA A 18 -0.21 -5.92 8.92
C ALA A 18 0.27 -5.75 10.38
N LYS A 19 1.56 -5.44 10.58
CA LYS A 19 2.12 -5.21 11.92
C LYS A 19 1.58 -3.93 12.57
N ILE A 20 1.42 -2.85 11.80
CA ILE A 20 0.88 -1.57 12.29
C ILE A 20 -0.55 -1.74 12.77
N ILE A 21 -1.43 -2.34 11.95
CA ILE A 21 -2.83 -2.52 12.31
C ILE A 21 -3.01 -3.44 13.52
N GLU A 22 -2.17 -4.46 13.67
CA GLU A 22 -2.17 -5.34 14.83
C GLU A 22 -1.76 -4.59 16.10
N LYS A 23 -0.67 -3.77 16.03
CA LYS A 23 -0.17 -3.03 17.20
C LYS A 23 -1.10 -1.90 17.63
N TYR A 24 -1.59 -1.11 16.69
CA TYR A 24 -2.36 0.12 16.97
C TYR A 24 -3.87 -0.07 16.89
N ASN A 25 -4.35 -1.26 16.53
CA ASN A 25 -5.77 -1.61 16.42
C ASN A 25 -6.57 -0.61 15.57
N ILE A 26 -6.03 -0.22 14.41
CA ILE A 26 -6.67 0.68 13.44
C ILE A 26 -7.01 -0.06 12.15
N PRO A 27 -8.10 0.27 11.44
CA PRO A 27 -8.45 -0.38 10.18
C PRO A 27 -7.43 -0.11 9.08
N HIS A 28 -7.16 -1.15 8.27
CA HIS A 28 -6.35 -1.07 7.07
C HIS A 28 -7.21 -0.75 5.85
N ILE A 29 -6.86 0.29 5.13
CA ILE A 29 -7.55 0.71 3.90
C ILE A 29 -6.55 0.64 2.75
N SER A 30 -6.63 -0.43 1.97
CA SER A 30 -5.80 -0.62 0.78
C SER A 30 -6.65 -0.47 -0.48
N THR A 31 -6.48 0.64 -1.20
CA THR A 31 -7.19 0.86 -2.47
C THR A 31 -6.84 -0.22 -3.51
N GLY A 32 -5.59 -0.69 -3.50
CA GLY A 32 -5.17 -1.78 -4.35
C GLY A 32 -5.90 -3.10 -4.05
N ASP A 33 -6.20 -3.41 -2.80
CA ASP A 33 -6.95 -4.62 -2.42
C ASP A 33 -8.43 -4.47 -2.75
N ILE A 34 -9.00 -3.29 -2.56
CA ILE A 34 -10.39 -2.99 -2.97
C ILE A 34 -10.55 -3.22 -4.47
N PHE A 35 -9.64 -2.72 -5.32
CA PHE A 35 -9.70 -2.97 -6.75
C PHE A 35 -9.51 -4.44 -7.11
N ARG A 36 -8.58 -5.15 -6.47
CA ARG A 36 -8.36 -6.59 -6.71
C ARG A 36 -9.59 -7.42 -6.35
N GLU A 37 -10.27 -7.11 -5.26
CA GLU A 37 -11.51 -7.76 -4.88
C GLU A 37 -12.61 -7.51 -5.91
N ASN A 38 -12.77 -6.27 -6.38
CA ASN A 38 -13.72 -5.93 -7.42
C ASN A 38 -13.42 -6.64 -8.75
N ILE A 39 -12.14 -6.77 -9.13
CA ILE A 39 -11.72 -7.54 -10.30
C ILE A 39 -12.10 -9.02 -10.14
N LYS A 40 -11.82 -9.61 -8.99
CA LYS A 40 -12.16 -11.01 -8.68
C LYS A 40 -13.66 -11.26 -8.74
N ASN A 41 -14.45 -10.31 -8.29
CA ASN A 41 -15.92 -10.37 -8.29
C ASN A 41 -16.56 -9.96 -9.63
N GLY A 42 -15.76 -9.53 -10.60
CA GLY A 42 -16.23 -9.17 -11.95
C GLY A 42 -17.13 -7.94 -12.01
N THR A 43 -17.03 -7.02 -11.03
CA THR A 43 -17.84 -5.80 -10.99
C THR A 43 -17.46 -4.84 -12.12
N GLU A 44 -18.33 -3.90 -12.48
CA GLU A 44 -18.02 -2.86 -13.48
C GLU A 44 -16.80 -2.01 -13.06
N LEU A 45 -16.66 -1.73 -11.77
CA LEU A 45 -15.49 -1.08 -11.20
C LEU A 45 -14.23 -1.93 -11.42
N GLY A 46 -14.31 -3.22 -11.12
CA GLY A 46 -13.20 -4.16 -11.31
C GLY A 46 -12.75 -4.26 -12.77
N LYS A 47 -13.68 -4.32 -13.71
CA LYS A 47 -13.37 -4.35 -15.15
C LYS A 47 -12.63 -3.09 -15.59
N LYS A 48 -13.08 -1.89 -15.16
CA LYS A 48 -12.41 -0.63 -15.47
C LYS A 48 -11.01 -0.56 -14.86
N ALA A 49 -10.85 -0.94 -13.59
CA ALA A 49 -9.58 -0.90 -12.91
C ALA A 49 -8.56 -1.90 -13.47
N GLN A 50 -9.02 -3.06 -13.97
CA GLN A 50 -8.17 -4.16 -14.43
C GLN A 50 -7.21 -3.75 -15.56
N GLU A 51 -7.67 -2.94 -16.51
CA GLU A 51 -6.85 -2.49 -17.64
C GLU A 51 -5.66 -1.65 -17.16
N TYR A 52 -5.91 -0.70 -16.25
CA TYR A 52 -4.87 0.15 -15.67
C TYR A 52 -3.88 -0.67 -14.83
N MET A 53 -4.39 -1.54 -13.97
CA MET A 53 -3.54 -2.35 -13.07
C MET A 53 -2.68 -3.35 -13.84
N ASN A 54 -3.20 -3.99 -14.88
CA ASN A 54 -2.43 -4.92 -15.73
C ASN A 54 -1.31 -4.20 -16.49
N ALA A 55 -1.51 -2.93 -16.86
CA ALA A 55 -0.52 -2.10 -17.51
C ALA A 55 0.45 -1.42 -16.50
N GLY A 56 0.30 -1.65 -15.20
CA GLY A 56 1.09 -0.99 -14.15
C GLY A 56 0.84 0.52 -14.04
N LYS A 57 -0.31 1.01 -14.53
CA LYS A 57 -0.74 2.41 -14.47
C LYS A 57 -1.62 2.66 -13.25
N LEU A 58 -1.80 3.95 -12.91
CA LEU A 58 -2.78 4.36 -11.91
C LEU A 58 -4.20 4.32 -12.48
N VAL A 59 -5.16 3.93 -11.66
CA VAL A 59 -6.59 4.10 -11.93
C VAL A 59 -6.89 5.61 -11.86
N PRO A 60 -7.84 6.15 -12.65
CA PRO A 60 -8.18 7.58 -12.64
C PRO A 60 -8.44 8.13 -11.23
N ASP A 61 -7.90 9.31 -10.95
CA ASP A 61 -7.88 9.91 -9.62
C ASP A 61 -9.25 10.04 -8.98
N GLU A 62 -10.24 10.52 -9.74
CA GLU A 62 -11.59 10.74 -9.25
C GLU A 62 -12.22 9.44 -8.73
N LEU A 63 -11.99 8.34 -9.45
CA LEU A 63 -12.51 7.03 -9.06
C LEU A 63 -11.83 6.49 -7.80
N VAL A 64 -10.51 6.73 -7.68
CA VAL A 64 -9.76 6.32 -6.48
C VAL A 64 -10.19 7.13 -5.26
N VAL A 65 -10.36 8.45 -5.41
CA VAL A 65 -10.85 9.35 -4.36
C VAL A 65 -12.24 8.93 -3.88
N GLU A 66 -13.18 8.69 -4.80
CA GLU A 66 -14.53 8.24 -4.47
C GLU A 66 -14.51 6.98 -3.60
N ILE A 67 -13.78 5.95 -4.03
CA ILE A 67 -13.70 4.68 -3.31
C ILE A 67 -13.03 4.83 -1.94
N ALA A 68 -11.94 5.62 -1.87
CA ALA A 68 -11.24 5.85 -0.63
C ALA A 68 -12.10 6.61 0.38
N THR A 69 -12.79 7.66 -0.05
CA THR A 69 -13.67 8.46 0.81
C THR A 69 -14.90 7.68 1.26
N ASP A 70 -15.50 6.86 0.39
CA ASP A 70 -16.59 5.95 0.76
C ASP A 70 -16.15 4.96 1.85
N ARG A 71 -14.94 4.41 1.74
CA ARG A 71 -14.38 3.52 2.77
C ARG A 71 -14.11 4.25 4.08
N LEU A 72 -13.57 5.47 4.02
CA LEU A 72 -13.29 6.34 5.17
C LEU A 72 -14.56 6.87 5.87
N ASN A 73 -15.73 6.78 5.22
CA ASN A 73 -17.00 7.13 5.83
C ASN A 73 -17.58 6.05 6.75
N LYS A 74 -17.01 4.85 6.76
CA LYS A 74 -17.49 3.77 7.64
C LYS A 74 -17.13 4.02 9.09
N ASP A 75 -17.95 3.50 9.99
CA ASP A 75 -17.84 3.75 11.43
C ASP A 75 -16.53 3.28 12.05
N ASP A 76 -15.93 2.22 11.50
CA ASP A 76 -14.66 1.69 11.99
C ASP A 76 -13.45 2.62 11.76
N CYS A 77 -13.60 3.65 10.92
CA CYS A 77 -12.55 4.62 10.63
C CYS A 77 -12.59 5.87 11.53
N LYS A 78 -13.54 5.97 12.46
CA LYS A 78 -13.73 7.17 13.29
C LYS A 78 -12.58 7.43 14.25
N ASP A 79 -11.98 6.35 14.78
CA ASP A 79 -10.92 6.43 15.78
C ASP A 79 -9.51 6.38 15.18
N GLY A 80 -9.43 6.28 13.85
CA GLY A 80 -8.18 6.26 13.10
C GLY A 80 -8.18 5.23 12.00
N PHE A 81 -7.14 5.25 11.17
CA PHE A 81 -6.97 4.34 10.03
C PHE A 81 -5.54 4.34 9.51
N LEU A 82 -5.21 3.31 8.74
CA LEU A 82 -3.99 3.21 7.96
C LEU A 82 -4.36 3.18 6.46
N LEU A 83 -3.95 4.20 5.71
CA LEU A 83 -4.09 4.23 4.25
C LEU A 83 -2.88 3.56 3.59
N ASP A 84 -3.14 2.61 2.71
CA ASP A 84 -2.15 1.89 1.91
C ASP A 84 -2.46 2.01 0.42
N GLY A 85 -1.53 2.66 -0.31
CA GLY A 85 -1.66 2.87 -1.75
C GLY A 85 -2.65 3.96 -2.13
N PHE A 86 -2.98 4.85 -1.22
CA PHE A 86 -3.70 6.10 -1.40
C PHE A 86 -3.22 7.09 -0.33
N PRO A 87 -3.00 8.38 -0.68
CA PRO A 87 -3.02 8.92 -2.04
C PRO A 87 -1.79 8.46 -2.87
N ARG A 88 -1.88 8.57 -4.20
CA ARG A 88 -0.77 8.33 -5.13
C ARG A 88 -0.45 9.49 -6.02
N THR A 89 -1.24 10.55 -5.99
CA THR A 89 -1.02 11.80 -6.72
C THR A 89 -1.30 12.98 -5.78
N VAL A 90 -0.74 14.15 -6.11
CA VAL A 90 -0.98 15.38 -5.33
C VAL A 90 -2.46 15.73 -5.33
N PHE A 91 -3.15 15.55 -6.46
CA PHE A 91 -4.60 15.74 -6.54
C PHE A 91 -5.36 14.87 -5.51
N GLN A 92 -5.01 13.57 -5.42
CA GLN A 92 -5.63 12.68 -4.44
C GLN A 92 -5.36 13.13 -2.99
N ALA A 93 -4.14 13.65 -2.71
CA ALA A 93 -3.80 14.15 -1.38
C ALA A 93 -4.60 15.40 -1.02
N GLU A 94 -4.75 16.34 -1.95
CA GLU A 94 -5.57 17.54 -1.75
C GLU A 94 -7.03 17.21 -1.50
N GLU A 95 -7.61 16.26 -2.23
CA GLU A 95 -8.99 15.81 -2.03
C GLU A 95 -9.16 15.07 -0.68
N LEU A 96 -8.17 14.27 -0.28
CA LEU A 96 -8.15 13.63 1.04
C LEU A 96 -8.11 14.67 2.16
N ASP A 97 -7.25 15.68 2.04
CA ASP A 97 -7.14 16.75 3.05
C ASP A 97 -8.44 17.55 3.18
N LYS A 98 -9.10 17.90 2.06
CA LYS A 98 -10.41 18.54 2.06
C LYS A 98 -11.47 17.69 2.74
N PHE A 99 -11.50 16.39 2.43
CA PHE A 99 -12.42 15.43 3.02
C PHE A 99 -12.24 15.31 4.54
N LEU A 100 -11.00 15.20 5.01
CA LEU A 100 -10.69 15.10 6.44
C LEU A 100 -10.96 16.41 7.17
N ALA A 101 -10.60 17.55 6.59
CA ALA A 101 -10.87 18.86 7.17
C ALA A 101 -12.36 19.11 7.37
N ALA A 102 -13.22 18.69 6.42
CA ALA A 102 -14.66 18.78 6.56
C ALA A 102 -15.21 17.94 7.75
N LYS A 103 -14.43 16.96 8.22
CA LYS A 103 -14.74 16.13 9.40
C LYS A 103 -14.02 16.58 10.67
N GLY A 104 -13.29 17.70 10.63
CA GLY A 104 -12.48 18.17 11.74
C GLY A 104 -11.27 17.26 12.05
N SER A 105 -10.81 16.51 11.06
CA SER A 105 -9.71 15.53 11.16
C SER A 105 -8.57 15.88 10.21
N LYS A 106 -7.44 15.21 10.35
CA LYS A 106 -6.25 15.37 9.50
C LYS A 106 -5.45 14.09 9.47
N ILE A 107 -4.44 14.02 8.60
CA ILE A 107 -3.40 12.98 8.64
C ILE A 107 -2.40 13.33 9.74
N ASP A 108 -2.17 12.40 10.65
CA ASP A 108 -1.24 12.57 11.78
C ASP A 108 0.21 12.34 11.35
N ASN A 109 0.46 11.28 10.57
CA ASN A 109 1.81 10.99 10.06
C ASN A 109 1.76 10.22 8.72
N VAL A 110 2.72 10.54 7.86
CA VAL A 110 3.01 9.82 6.61
C VAL A 110 4.32 9.08 6.79
N LEU A 111 4.27 7.76 6.74
CA LEU A 111 5.43 6.89 6.86
C LEU A 111 6.00 6.63 5.46
N ASP A 112 7.06 7.33 5.10
CA ASP A 112 7.75 7.18 3.82
C ASP A 112 8.84 6.12 3.93
N ILE A 113 8.60 4.94 3.33
CA ILE A 113 9.56 3.83 3.34
C ILE A 113 10.29 3.81 2.01
N ASP A 114 11.56 4.24 2.00
CA ASP A 114 12.39 4.28 0.79
C ASP A 114 13.19 2.98 0.61
N VAL A 115 13.27 2.52 -0.64
CA VAL A 115 14.04 1.34 -1.06
C VAL A 115 14.59 1.58 -2.46
N ASN A 116 15.84 1.22 -2.71
CA ASN A 116 16.46 1.38 -4.02
C ASN A 116 15.80 0.51 -5.11
N ARG A 117 15.96 0.93 -6.38
CA ARG A 117 15.29 0.31 -7.53
C ARG A 117 15.63 -1.17 -7.70
N GLU A 118 16.89 -1.54 -7.52
CA GLU A 118 17.38 -2.90 -7.72
C GLU A 118 16.69 -3.85 -6.74
N GLU A 119 16.63 -3.48 -5.49
CA GLU A 119 15.96 -4.25 -4.44
C GLU A 119 14.45 -4.33 -4.68
N LEU A 120 13.82 -3.24 -5.14
CA LEU A 120 12.39 -3.23 -5.50
C LEU A 120 12.07 -4.23 -6.62
N MET A 121 12.91 -4.31 -7.66
CA MET A 121 12.73 -5.27 -8.75
C MET A 121 12.80 -6.71 -8.24
N ILE A 122 13.82 -7.04 -7.43
CA ILE A 122 13.96 -8.37 -6.82
C ILE A 122 12.71 -8.71 -5.98
N ARG A 123 12.29 -7.78 -5.13
CA ARG A 123 11.13 -7.98 -4.25
C ARG A 123 9.81 -8.16 -5.01
N LEU A 124 9.62 -7.43 -6.11
CA LEU A 124 8.40 -7.53 -6.92
C LEU A 124 8.34 -8.85 -7.68
N THR A 125 9.40 -9.20 -8.40
CA THR A 125 9.41 -10.41 -9.24
C THR A 125 9.45 -11.70 -8.42
N GLY A 126 10.07 -11.67 -7.25
CA GLY A 126 10.13 -12.79 -6.31
C GLY A 126 8.89 -12.94 -5.41
N ARG A 127 7.94 -11.97 -5.44
CA ARG A 127 6.76 -12.02 -4.58
C ARG A 127 5.83 -13.15 -4.96
N ARG A 128 5.26 -13.78 -3.91
CA ARG A 128 4.16 -14.75 -4.00
C ARG A 128 3.06 -14.32 -3.06
N VAL A 129 1.81 -14.48 -3.46
CA VAL A 129 0.65 -14.14 -2.62
C VAL A 129 -0.29 -15.32 -2.53
N CYS A 130 -0.89 -15.50 -1.38
CA CYS A 130 -1.90 -16.52 -1.21
C CYS A 130 -3.18 -16.15 -1.97
N SER A 131 -3.66 -17.08 -2.81
CA SER A 131 -4.88 -16.90 -3.62
C SER A 131 -6.16 -16.77 -2.77
N LYS A 132 -6.12 -17.25 -1.50
CA LYS A 132 -7.28 -17.27 -0.59
C LYS A 132 -7.23 -16.17 0.46
N CYS A 133 -6.14 -16.08 1.25
CA CYS A 133 -6.05 -15.14 2.39
C CYS A 133 -5.22 -13.88 2.11
N GLY A 134 -4.57 -13.77 0.93
CA GLY A 134 -3.77 -12.60 0.56
C GLY A 134 -2.41 -12.51 1.25
N ALA A 135 -2.04 -13.44 2.14
CA ALA A 135 -0.74 -13.44 2.81
C ALA A 135 0.40 -13.38 1.79
N SER A 136 1.40 -12.54 2.07
CA SER A 136 2.51 -12.26 1.17
C SER A 136 3.75 -13.04 1.58
N PHE A 137 4.39 -13.66 0.60
CA PHE A 137 5.64 -14.42 0.69
C PHE A 137 6.64 -13.93 -0.37
N HIS A 138 7.86 -14.35 -0.24
CA HIS A 138 8.89 -14.09 -1.24
C HIS A 138 9.78 -15.34 -1.42
N VAL A 139 10.12 -15.67 -2.66
CA VAL A 139 10.88 -16.90 -2.97
C VAL A 139 12.23 -17.02 -2.24
N VAL A 140 12.83 -15.89 -1.85
CA VAL A 140 14.10 -15.81 -1.13
C VAL A 140 13.94 -15.21 0.27
N ASN A 141 13.36 -14.00 0.36
CA ASN A 141 13.40 -13.20 1.59
C ASN A 141 12.43 -13.69 2.67
N ILE A 142 11.27 -14.24 2.28
CA ILE A 142 10.23 -14.79 3.16
C ILE A 142 9.67 -16.05 2.49
N PRO A 143 10.46 -17.13 2.36
CA PRO A 143 9.99 -18.34 1.72
C PRO A 143 8.90 -19.03 2.56
N PRO A 144 7.90 -19.65 1.93
CA PRO A 144 6.96 -20.50 2.64
C PRO A 144 7.66 -21.75 3.16
N LYS A 145 7.14 -22.36 4.21
CA LYS A 145 7.65 -23.65 4.75
C LYS A 145 7.59 -24.77 3.73
N GLN A 146 6.57 -24.77 2.88
CA GLN A 146 6.42 -25.65 1.76
C GLN A 146 6.24 -24.83 0.48
N GLU A 147 7.05 -25.08 -0.53
CA GLU A 147 6.98 -24.36 -1.80
C GLU A 147 5.57 -24.38 -2.39
N GLY A 148 5.08 -23.22 -2.81
CA GLY A 148 3.75 -23.06 -3.42
C GLY A 148 2.56 -23.10 -2.47
N ILE A 149 2.78 -23.34 -1.16
CA ILE A 149 1.70 -23.47 -0.17
C ILE A 149 1.77 -22.34 0.87
N CYS A 150 0.64 -21.76 1.18
CA CYS A 150 0.50 -20.70 2.18
C CYS A 150 0.61 -21.26 3.60
N ASP A 151 1.54 -20.75 4.40
CA ASP A 151 1.73 -21.16 5.80
C ASP A 151 0.56 -20.78 6.71
N VAL A 152 -0.27 -19.79 6.30
CA VAL A 152 -1.38 -19.28 7.10
C VAL A 152 -2.67 -20.12 6.92
N CYS A 153 -2.98 -20.50 5.67
CA CYS A 153 -4.27 -21.14 5.38
C CYS A 153 -4.20 -22.37 4.47
N GLY A 154 -3.00 -22.82 4.09
CA GLY A 154 -2.79 -24.01 3.27
C GLY A 154 -3.19 -23.90 1.80
N ALA A 155 -3.63 -22.72 1.34
CA ALA A 155 -3.99 -22.51 -0.07
C ALA A 155 -2.77 -22.23 -0.94
N GLU A 156 -2.95 -22.30 -2.27
CA GLU A 156 -1.91 -22.07 -3.26
C GLU A 156 -1.35 -20.65 -3.22
N LEU A 157 -0.04 -20.53 -3.38
CA LEU A 157 0.68 -19.27 -3.59
C LEU A 157 0.83 -19.00 -5.08
N ILE A 158 0.45 -17.81 -5.52
CA ILE A 158 0.52 -17.37 -6.91
C ILE A 158 1.39 -16.13 -7.05
N GLN A 159 1.99 -15.95 -8.22
CA GLN A 159 2.57 -14.66 -8.60
C GLN A 159 1.46 -13.76 -9.16
N ARG A 160 1.43 -12.49 -8.75
CA ARG A 160 0.48 -11.53 -9.33
C ARG A 160 0.81 -11.26 -10.79
N LYS A 161 -0.19 -11.02 -11.62
CA LYS A 161 -0.01 -10.71 -13.05
C LYS A 161 0.84 -9.46 -13.28
N ASP A 162 0.78 -8.50 -12.36
CA ASP A 162 1.52 -7.24 -12.38
C ASP A 162 2.90 -7.29 -11.69
N ASP A 163 3.39 -8.49 -11.35
CA ASP A 163 4.72 -8.72 -10.75
C ASP A 163 5.73 -9.34 -11.76
N ASN A 164 5.46 -9.28 -13.06
CA ASN A 164 6.45 -9.56 -14.09
C ASN A 164 7.43 -8.38 -14.24
N GLU A 165 8.62 -8.62 -14.80
CA GLU A 165 9.69 -7.62 -14.89
C GLU A 165 9.27 -6.32 -15.59
N GLU A 166 8.57 -6.41 -16.72
CA GLU A 166 8.14 -5.25 -17.51
C GLU A 166 7.14 -4.39 -16.72
N THR A 167 6.10 -5.01 -16.19
CA THR A 167 5.08 -4.29 -15.41
C THR A 167 5.64 -3.77 -14.10
N ALA A 168 6.53 -4.51 -13.42
CA ALA A 168 7.21 -4.07 -12.21
C ALA A 168 8.07 -2.82 -12.46
N ALA A 169 8.85 -2.80 -13.54
CA ALA A 169 9.63 -1.64 -13.94
C ALA A 169 8.74 -0.42 -14.21
N ASN A 170 7.65 -0.61 -14.98
CA ASN A 170 6.69 0.46 -15.25
C ASN A 170 6.05 1.02 -13.98
N ARG A 171 5.71 0.17 -13.02
CA ARG A 171 5.13 0.58 -11.72
C ARG A 171 6.09 1.45 -10.91
N ILE A 172 7.39 1.13 -10.94
CA ILE A 172 8.42 1.95 -10.27
C ILE A 172 8.54 3.31 -10.97
N GLU A 173 8.49 3.37 -12.29
CA GLU A 173 8.54 4.62 -13.05
C GLU A 173 7.31 5.49 -12.80
N VAL A 174 6.12 4.89 -12.81
CA VAL A 174 4.86 5.57 -12.46
C VAL A 174 4.92 6.10 -11.02
N TYR A 175 5.45 5.33 -10.07
CA TYR A 175 5.65 5.80 -8.70
C TYR A 175 6.57 7.03 -8.67
N ASN A 176 7.71 6.98 -9.33
CA ASN A 176 8.67 8.08 -9.33
C ASN A 176 8.08 9.36 -9.93
N LYS A 177 7.25 9.24 -10.97
CA LYS A 177 6.64 10.36 -11.66
C LYS A 177 5.43 10.94 -10.93
N GLU A 178 4.51 10.09 -10.49
CA GLU A 178 3.19 10.50 -10.03
C GLU A 178 3.08 10.53 -8.49
N THR A 179 3.79 9.62 -7.79
CA THR A 179 3.60 9.43 -6.34
C THR A 179 4.72 10.05 -5.51
N LYS A 180 5.97 9.99 -5.99
CA LYS A 180 7.11 10.60 -5.28
C LYS A 180 6.95 12.10 -4.99
N PRO A 181 6.26 12.92 -5.80
CA PRO A 181 5.96 14.33 -5.47
C PRO A 181 5.15 14.51 -4.18
N LEU A 182 4.50 13.47 -3.66
CA LEU A 182 3.82 13.51 -2.36
C LEU A 182 4.81 13.69 -1.19
N ILE A 183 6.06 13.29 -1.34
CA ILE A 183 7.10 13.51 -0.34
C ILE A 183 7.21 15.01 -0.08
N ASP A 184 7.46 15.81 -1.12
CA ASP A 184 7.54 17.28 -1.01
C ASP A 184 6.24 17.91 -0.47
N TYR A 185 5.08 17.31 -0.83
CA TYR A 185 3.78 17.77 -0.36
C TYR A 185 3.65 17.62 1.16
N TYR A 186 3.98 16.44 1.69
CA TYR A 186 3.88 16.17 3.13
C TYR A 186 5.07 16.71 3.94
N GLU A 187 6.25 16.92 3.33
CA GLU A 187 7.33 17.67 3.96
C GLU A 187 6.93 19.13 4.25
N LYS A 188 6.26 19.79 3.30
CA LYS A 188 5.71 21.15 3.51
C LYS A 188 4.63 21.17 4.59
N ALA A 189 3.85 20.10 4.71
CA ALA A 189 2.84 19.94 5.78
C ALA A 189 3.46 19.62 7.14
N GLY A 190 4.75 19.17 7.19
CA GLY A 190 5.48 18.87 8.42
C GLY A 190 5.04 17.58 9.11
N ASN A 191 4.44 16.64 8.38
CA ASN A 191 3.86 15.41 8.94
C ASN A 191 4.34 14.14 8.24
N ILE A 192 5.55 14.13 7.69
CA ILE A 192 6.18 12.96 7.05
C ILE A 192 7.38 12.47 7.88
N SER A 193 7.61 11.18 7.90
CA SER A 193 8.76 10.53 8.53
C SER A 193 9.41 9.56 7.56
N HIS A 194 10.71 9.74 7.31
CA HIS A 194 11.48 8.90 6.37
C HIS A 194 12.05 7.67 7.05
N ILE A 195 11.95 6.53 6.40
CA ILE A 195 12.35 5.22 6.92
C ILE A 195 13.14 4.47 5.85
N ASP A 196 14.34 4.01 6.20
CA ASP A 196 15.13 3.14 5.34
C ASP A 196 14.54 1.73 5.29
N GLY A 197 13.88 1.40 4.18
CA GLY A 197 13.24 0.10 3.94
C GLY A 197 14.22 -1.05 3.62
N THR A 198 15.53 -0.80 3.61
CA THR A 198 16.58 -1.81 3.33
C THR A 198 17.09 -2.49 4.61
N THR A 199 16.78 -1.97 5.79
CA THR A 199 17.29 -2.42 7.09
C THR A 199 16.68 -3.74 7.59
N GLY A 200 15.74 -4.32 6.87
CA GLY A 200 15.04 -5.55 7.23
C GLY A 200 13.70 -5.29 7.93
N LEU A 201 12.80 -6.27 7.84
CA LEU A 201 11.39 -6.13 8.26
C LEU A 201 11.21 -5.67 9.70
N GLU A 202 11.94 -6.27 10.63
CA GLU A 202 11.83 -5.96 12.06
C GLU A 202 12.39 -4.57 12.39
N ASN A 203 13.52 -4.20 11.79
CA ASN A 203 14.13 -2.89 12.01
C ASN A 203 13.25 -1.76 11.47
N VAL A 204 12.67 -1.94 10.27
CA VAL A 204 11.69 -1.00 9.70
C VAL A 204 10.50 -0.84 10.65
N PHE A 205 9.95 -1.95 11.16
CA PHE A 205 8.82 -1.90 12.09
C PHE A 205 9.18 -1.21 13.41
N ASN A 206 10.35 -1.51 13.98
CA ASN A 206 10.82 -0.85 15.22
C ASN A 206 11.02 0.65 15.00
N THR A 207 11.52 1.07 13.85
CA THR A 207 11.61 2.49 13.48
C THR A 207 10.22 3.13 13.42
N ILE A 208 9.25 2.47 12.79
CA ILE A 208 7.85 2.94 12.76
C ILE A 208 7.29 3.11 14.17
N VAL A 209 7.50 2.12 15.05
CA VAL A 209 7.04 2.21 16.45
C VAL A 209 7.71 3.35 17.20
N GLY A 210 9.00 3.58 16.96
CA GLY A 210 9.73 4.72 17.54
C GLY A 210 9.18 6.09 17.09
N ILE A 211 8.69 6.18 15.86
CA ILE A 211 8.08 7.40 15.32
C ILE A 211 6.67 7.62 15.88
N LEU A 212 5.85 6.57 15.93
CA LEU A 212 4.44 6.66 16.30
C LEU A 212 4.20 6.65 17.81
N GLY A 213 5.17 6.18 18.58
CA GLY A 213 5.04 5.93 20.01
C GLY A 213 4.44 4.54 20.33
N GLU A 214 4.46 4.19 21.60
CA GLU A 214 3.92 2.92 22.12
C GLU A 214 2.39 2.93 22.21
#